data_89810cf75b27a17a5adb7153c41d7042
#
_entry.id   89810cf75b27a17a5adb7153c41d7042
#
_cell.length_a   1.000
_cell.length_b   1.000
_cell.length_c   1.000
_cell.angle_alpha   90.00
_cell.angle_beta   90.00
_cell.angle_gamma   90.00
#
_symmetry.space_group_name_H-M   'P 1'
#
loop_
_entity.id
_entity.type
_entity.pdbx_description
1 polymer ?
#
loop_
_entity_poly.entity_id
_entity_poly.type
_entity_poly.pdbx_seq_one_letter_code
_entity_poly.pdbx_strand_id
1 'polypeptide(L)'
;MLGSLLTTLGTGAVVGGGPAQAEDTSSDALVLTDDSARYPDFVRGNNQRWVGRPETVVLPQSTPQVVKAVQQAVSNGKRISVRSGGHCYEDFVYNAETQVVIDLSGMESVGFDEKRDAFYVEPGATVLNVVETLYRKWGVTIPAGMCYSVGMGGHISGGGWGLLCREFGLTVDHLCAVEVVTVGADQVARAIVSTNAPRDPTRDLWWAHTGGGGGSFGVVTKYWFRAPGSHGTPDTLLPKPPAEVYLHVLALPWAQMSQPDFTALVRNYGRWHEANSAHGGKYDSLMSFLALGHQSNGQLSLMTQMDATLPGALDLLQRFVAEVTGEVSAVARPMDRPMGEFAPMQDHFTAQRIPWLQATRLLGVTNPTLTNPAMRGDFKSAYLRKGFPDTHIEALFRHLTRTDFVNPNAMVVASSYGGKVNTIESADTATPHRDSIIKLLYQAYWSDPGQDTANIKWLRDMYQDVYAATGGVPVSNEVTDGCYINYADIDLNSPEFNRSSSPWWELYFGANYPRLQQAKARWDPLNIFRHGQSVRLPGS
;
A
#
# COMPACT_ATOMS: atom_id res chain seq x y z
N MET A 1 -54.91 36.78 -36.76
CA MET A 1 -56.00 36.16 -36.04
C MET A 1 -55.39 35.24 -35.04
N LEU A 2 -55.10 35.69 -33.87
CA LEU A 2 -55.89 35.69 -32.63
C LEU A 2 -56.50 34.31 -32.29
N GLY A 3 -56.01 33.76 -31.19
CA GLY A 3 -56.59 32.62 -30.50
C GLY A 3 -55.84 32.41 -29.17
N SER A 4 -56.20 33.22 -28.17
CA SER A 4 -55.78 33.12 -26.75
C SER A 4 -56.56 32.00 -26.07
N LEU A 5 -55.92 31.17 -25.28
CA LEU A 5 -56.59 30.34 -24.27
C LEU A 5 -55.75 30.35 -22.98
N LEU A 6 -56.31 31.02 -21.99
CA LEU A 6 -55.97 30.90 -20.57
C LEU A 6 -56.37 29.51 -20.06
N THR A 7 -55.54 28.89 -19.29
CA THR A 7 -55.95 27.83 -18.37
C THR A 7 -55.26 27.98 -17.01
N THR A 8 -56.07 27.89 -16.02
CA THR A 8 -56.01 28.10 -14.59
C THR A 8 -54.88 27.38 -13.85
N LEU A 9 -54.29 28.11 -12.90
CA LEU A 9 -53.44 27.64 -11.84
C LEU A 9 -54.15 26.69 -10.88
N GLY A 10 -53.66 25.44 -10.79
CA GLY A 10 -53.98 24.53 -9.72
C GLY A 10 -52.82 24.47 -8.70
N THR A 11 -53.07 24.89 -7.48
CA THR A 11 -52.16 24.77 -6.35
C THR A 11 -52.13 23.29 -5.91
N GLY A 12 -51.08 22.57 -6.30
CA GLY A 12 -50.78 21.25 -5.78
C GLY A 12 -49.71 21.34 -4.66
N ALA A 13 -50.09 20.88 -3.47
CA ALA A 13 -49.21 20.76 -2.33
C ALA A 13 -48.02 19.83 -2.63
N VAL A 14 -46.79 20.33 -2.50
CA VAL A 14 -45.59 19.50 -2.55
C VAL A 14 -45.48 18.78 -1.21
N VAL A 15 -45.83 17.50 -1.21
CA VAL A 15 -45.49 16.58 -0.12
C VAL A 15 -43.98 16.25 -0.29
N GLY A 16 -43.16 16.73 0.63
CA GLY A 16 -41.75 16.41 0.71
C GLY A 16 -41.56 14.93 1.03
N GLY A 17 -41.31 14.12 0.03
CA GLY A 17 -40.77 12.80 0.15
C GLY A 17 -39.25 12.92 0.29
N GLY A 18 -38.69 12.72 1.51
CA GLY A 18 -37.26 12.45 1.69
C GLY A 18 -36.87 11.19 0.89
N PRO A 19 -35.61 11.04 0.51
CA PRO A 19 -35.18 9.84 -0.17
C PRO A 19 -35.41 8.64 0.76
N ALA A 20 -36.37 7.79 0.37
CA ALA A 20 -36.51 6.49 0.98
C ALA A 20 -35.17 5.75 0.77
N GLN A 21 -34.49 5.43 1.86
CA GLN A 21 -33.49 4.38 1.84
C GLN A 21 -34.21 3.12 1.35
N ALA A 22 -33.89 2.70 0.12
CA ALA A 22 -34.26 1.38 -0.35
C ALA A 22 -33.63 0.39 0.64
N GLU A 23 -34.46 -0.27 1.46
CA GLU A 23 -34.04 -1.50 2.15
C GLU A 23 -33.63 -2.46 1.02
N ASP A 24 -32.33 -2.76 0.97
CA ASP A 24 -31.77 -3.72 0.03
C ASP A 24 -32.27 -5.11 0.41
N THR A 25 -33.39 -5.51 -0.21
CA THR A 25 -33.99 -6.84 -0.09
C THR A 25 -33.38 -7.85 -1.06
N SER A 26 -32.27 -7.55 -1.72
CA SER A 26 -31.57 -8.52 -2.55
C SER A 26 -30.85 -9.54 -1.66
N SER A 27 -31.40 -10.71 -1.62
CA SER A 27 -31.19 -11.75 -0.64
C SER A 27 -29.79 -12.37 -0.61
N ASP A 28 -29.04 -12.40 -1.72
CA ASP A 28 -27.80 -13.19 -1.82
C ASP A 28 -26.70 -12.48 -2.63
N ALA A 29 -25.45 -12.64 -2.18
CA ALA A 29 -24.30 -12.26 -2.96
C ALA A 29 -24.20 -13.13 -4.22
N LEU A 30 -23.64 -12.58 -5.29
CA LEU A 30 -23.30 -13.38 -6.47
C LEU A 30 -22.23 -14.42 -6.09
N VAL A 31 -22.47 -15.67 -6.46
CA VAL A 31 -21.54 -16.79 -6.29
C VAL A 31 -21.10 -17.29 -7.65
N LEU A 32 -19.80 -17.39 -7.87
CA LEU A 32 -19.21 -17.97 -9.07
C LEU A 32 -18.58 -19.33 -8.72
N THR A 33 -18.81 -20.32 -9.59
CA THR A 33 -18.18 -21.62 -9.59
C THR A 33 -17.39 -21.82 -10.90
N ASP A 34 -16.64 -22.88 -11.05
CA ASP A 34 -15.88 -23.20 -12.25
C ASP A 34 -16.74 -23.37 -13.53
N ASP A 35 -18.05 -23.60 -13.38
CA ASP A 35 -19.03 -23.58 -14.48
C ASP A 35 -19.31 -22.17 -15.02
N SER A 36 -18.99 -21.12 -14.28
CA SER A 36 -19.23 -19.73 -14.69
C SER A 36 -18.17 -19.24 -15.67
N ALA A 37 -18.58 -18.70 -16.81
CA ALA A 37 -17.66 -18.08 -17.77
C ALA A 37 -16.84 -16.92 -17.19
N ARG A 38 -17.30 -16.29 -16.08
CA ARG A 38 -16.59 -15.21 -15.37
C ARG A 38 -15.58 -15.72 -14.36
N TYR A 39 -15.66 -16.97 -13.91
CA TYR A 39 -14.83 -17.52 -12.85
C TYR A 39 -13.32 -17.30 -13.09
N PRO A 40 -12.75 -17.48 -14.29
CA PRO A 40 -11.32 -17.29 -14.53
C PRO A 40 -10.79 -15.89 -14.20
N ASP A 41 -11.63 -14.87 -14.23
CA ASP A 41 -11.25 -13.49 -13.93
C ASP A 41 -11.15 -13.21 -12.42
N PHE A 42 -11.80 -14.04 -11.60
CA PHE A 42 -11.89 -13.86 -10.14
C PHE A 42 -11.02 -14.81 -9.32
N VAL A 43 -10.27 -15.70 -9.97
CA VAL A 43 -9.38 -16.66 -9.30
C VAL A 43 -7.91 -16.29 -9.41
N ARG A 44 -7.64 -15.05 -9.79
CA ARG A 44 -6.29 -14.50 -9.97
C ARG A 44 -6.23 -13.05 -9.51
N GLY A 45 -5.06 -12.65 -9.03
CA GLY A 45 -4.74 -11.27 -8.72
C GLY A 45 -3.94 -10.57 -9.81
N ASN A 46 -3.30 -9.48 -9.43
CA ASN A 46 -2.37 -8.74 -10.29
C ASN A 46 -1.11 -9.57 -10.60
N ASN A 47 -0.55 -10.30 -9.61
CA ASN A 47 0.60 -11.18 -9.80
C ASN A 47 0.17 -12.55 -10.33
N GLN A 48 0.44 -12.83 -11.60
CA GLN A 48 0.07 -14.07 -12.29
C GLN A 48 0.90 -15.29 -11.88
N ARG A 49 1.78 -15.18 -10.90
CA ARG A 49 2.39 -16.36 -10.24
C ARG A 49 1.33 -17.15 -9.46
N TRP A 50 0.28 -16.48 -9.00
CA TRP A 50 -0.73 -17.02 -8.11
C TRP A 50 -2.10 -17.06 -8.78
N VAL A 51 -2.50 -18.26 -9.18
CA VAL A 51 -3.83 -18.54 -9.74
C VAL A 51 -4.47 -19.65 -8.92
N GLY A 52 -5.56 -19.33 -8.25
CA GLY A 52 -6.28 -20.26 -7.38
C GLY A 52 -7.28 -21.16 -8.13
N ARG A 53 -7.84 -22.11 -7.39
CA ARG A 53 -8.96 -22.95 -7.84
C ARG A 53 -9.96 -23.12 -6.68
N PRO A 54 -10.51 -22.03 -6.10
CA PRO A 54 -11.50 -22.16 -5.05
C PRO A 54 -12.77 -22.84 -5.59
N GLU A 55 -13.50 -23.53 -4.74
CA GLU A 55 -14.80 -24.11 -5.08
C GLU A 55 -15.80 -23.00 -5.45
N THR A 56 -15.71 -21.86 -4.75
CA THR A 56 -16.57 -20.71 -4.99
C THR A 56 -15.82 -19.39 -4.81
N VAL A 57 -16.24 -18.38 -5.60
CA VAL A 57 -15.94 -16.97 -5.37
C VAL A 57 -17.26 -16.26 -5.07
N VAL A 58 -17.35 -15.62 -3.91
CA VAL A 58 -18.51 -14.88 -3.44
C VAL A 58 -18.24 -13.39 -3.60
N LEU A 59 -19.12 -12.65 -4.27
CA LEU A 59 -19.01 -11.22 -4.54
C LEU A 59 -20.10 -10.46 -3.75
N PRO A 60 -19.88 -10.14 -2.48
CA PRO A 60 -20.83 -9.37 -1.69
C PRO A 60 -20.80 -7.89 -2.08
N GLN A 61 -21.93 -7.21 -1.89
CA GLN A 61 -22.12 -5.77 -2.09
C GLN A 61 -22.53 -5.06 -0.79
N SER A 62 -22.64 -5.80 0.32
CA SER A 62 -23.04 -5.24 1.61
C SER A 62 -22.50 -6.07 2.77
N THR A 63 -22.38 -5.44 3.97
CA THR A 63 -21.98 -6.13 5.20
C THR A 63 -22.84 -7.35 5.53
N PRO A 64 -24.20 -7.33 5.42
CA PRO A 64 -25.01 -8.51 5.65
C PRO A 64 -24.68 -9.68 4.72
N GLN A 65 -24.36 -9.40 3.46
CA GLN A 65 -23.94 -10.44 2.51
C GLN A 65 -22.58 -11.03 2.86
N VAL A 66 -21.62 -10.21 3.36
CA VAL A 66 -20.34 -10.71 3.89
C VAL A 66 -20.56 -11.61 5.11
N VAL A 67 -21.41 -11.19 6.07
CA VAL A 67 -21.77 -12.01 7.25
C VAL A 67 -22.32 -13.36 6.81
N LYS A 68 -23.26 -13.37 5.84
CA LYS A 68 -23.84 -14.61 5.31
C LYS A 68 -22.79 -15.50 4.65
N ALA A 69 -21.93 -14.94 3.81
CA ALA A 69 -20.88 -15.69 3.11
C ALA A 69 -19.88 -16.33 4.09
N VAL A 70 -19.43 -15.55 5.09
CA VAL A 70 -18.54 -16.06 6.15
C VAL A 70 -19.24 -17.16 6.94
N GLN A 71 -20.50 -16.96 7.37
CA GLN A 71 -21.25 -17.95 8.13
C GLN A 71 -21.44 -19.26 7.35
N GLN A 72 -21.77 -19.18 6.07
CA GLN A 72 -21.92 -20.34 5.20
C GLN A 72 -20.61 -21.13 5.08
N ALA A 73 -19.48 -20.43 4.85
CA ALA A 73 -18.18 -21.06 4.76
C ALA A 73 -17.80 -21.74 6.10
N VAL A 74 -17.99 -21.08 7.23
CA VAL A 74 -17.73 -21.62 8.57
C VAL A 74 -18.59 -22.86 8.85
N SER A 75 -19.91 -22.77 8.59
CA SER A 75 -20.84 -23.90 8.83
C SER A 75 -20.52 -25.12 7.98
N ASN A 76 -19.87 -24.95 6.83
CA ASN A 76 -19.45 -26.02 5.93
C ASN A 76 -17.97 -26.40 6.11
N GLY A 77 -17.26 -25.86 7.11
CA GLY A 77 -15.86 -26.16 7.37
C GLY A 77 -14.91 -25.74 6.24
N LYS A 78 -15.29 -24.72 5.44
CA LYS A 78 -14.53 -24.30 4.26
C LYS A 78 -13.44 -23.29 4.60
N ARG A 79 -12.30 -23.44 3.95
CA ARG A 79 -11.17 -22.52 4.04
C ARG A 79 -11.47 -21.22 3.28
N ILE A 80 -11.47 -20.09 4.01
CA ILE A 80 -11.76 -18.77 3.46
C ILE A 80 -10.46 -18.01 3.15
N SER A 81 -10.44 -17.28 2.04
CA SER A 81 -9.55 -16.14 1.82
C SER A 81 -10.34 -14.90 1.40
N VAL A 82 -9.72 -13.72 1.51
CA VAL A 82 -10.37 -12.44 1.22
C VAL A 82 -9.56 -11.69 0.17
N ARG A 83 -10.26 -11.21 -0.87
CA ARG A 83 -9.71 -10.35 -1.91
C ARG A 83 -10.34 -8.96 -1.85
N SER A 84 -9.51 -7.92 -1.94
CA SER A 84 -9.90 -6.53 -2.20
C SER A 84 -9.51 -6.17 -3.65
N GLY A 85 -8.45 -5.40 -3.89
CA GLY A 85 -7.95 -5.06 -5.22
C GLY A 85 -7.11 -6.14 -5.93
N GLY A 86 -6.80 -7.26 -5.26
CA GLY A 86 -6.04 -8.35 -5.87
C GLY A 86 -4.52 -8.11 -6.00
N HIS A 87 -3.94 -7.20 -5.22
CA HIS A 87 -2.53 -6.85 -5.25
C HIS A 87 -1.66 -7.58 -4.21
N CYS A 88 -2.11 -8.69 -3.64
CA CYS A 88 -1.28 -9.51 -2.77
C CYS A 88 -0.06 -10.02 -3.56
N TYR A 89 1.13 -9.83 -3.00
CA TYR A 89 2.37 -10.25 -3.66
C TYR A 89 2.61 -11.75 -3.58
N GLU A 90 2.04 -12.40 -2.55
CA GLU A 90 2.14 -13.83 -2.30
C GLU A 90 0.83 -14.56 -2.56
N ASP A 91 0.83 -15.89 -2.41
CA ASP A 91 -0.33 -16.76 -2.65
C ASP A 91 -1.43 -16.67 -1.59
N PHE A 92 -1.39 -15.72 -0.67
CA PHE A 92 -2.26 -15.69 0.52
C PHE A 92 -3.75 -15.71 0.21
N VAL A 93 -4.15 -15.21 -0.96
CA VAL A 93 -5.54 -15.24 -1.43
C VAL A 93 -5.83 -16.52 -2.24
N TYR A 94 -4.90 -16.91 -3.11
CA TYR A 94 -5.12 -17.94 -4.12
C TYR A 94 -4.26 -19.19 -3.91
N ASN A 95 -3.93 -19.52 -2.65
CA ASN A 95 -3.23 -20.77 -2.34
C ASN A 95 -4.11 -22.00 -2.56
N ALA A 96 -3.47 -23.17 -2.65
CA ALA A 96 -4.15 -24.45 -2.94
C ALA A 96 -5.16 -24.90 -1.87
N GLU A 97 -5.09 -24.36 -0.64
CA GLU A 97 -6.01 -24.70 0.46
C GLU A 97 -7.29 -23.86 0.43
N THR A 98 -7.31 -22.74 -0.29
CA THR A 98 -8.46 -21.84 -0.36
C THR A 98 -9.61 -22.48 -1.10
N GLN A 99 -10.76 -22.63 -0.41
CA GLN A 99 -11.98 -23.19 -0.97
C GLN A 99 -13.02 -22.11 -1.29
N VAL A 100 -13.05 -21.03 -0.52
CA VAL A 100 -13.96 -19.89 -0.73
C VAL A 100 -13.15 -18.62 -0.77
N VAL A 101 -13.27 -17.87 -1.86
CA VAL A 101 -12.75 -16.49 -1.95
C VAL A 101 -13.91 -15.53 -1.73
N ILE A 102 -13.80 -14.64 -0.74
CA ILE A 102 -14.72 -13.51 -0.57
C ILE A 102 -14.08 -12.32 -1.29
N ASP A 103 -14.64 -11.96 -2.44
CA ASP A 103 -14.15 -10.87 -3.28
C ASP A 103 -14.94 -9.58 -3.01
N LEU A 104 -14.29 -8.64 -2.36
CA LEU A 104 -14.88 -7.38 -1.91
C LEU A 104 -14.85 -6.28 -2.98
N SER A 105 -14.44 -6.57 -4.21
CA SER A 105 -14.31 -5.57 -5.27
C SER A 105 -15.62 -4.84 -5.60
N GLY A 106 -16.78 -5.43 -5.29
CA GLY A 106 -18.09 -4.80 -5.43
C GLY A 106 -18.47 -3.82 -4.30
N MET A 107 -17.70 -3.78 -3.21
CA MET A 107 -17.87 -2.86 -2.07
C MET A 107 -16.89 -1.69 -2.21
N GLU A 108 -17.20 -0.72 -3.06
CA GLU A 108 -16.28 0.35 -3.48
C GLU A 108 -16.74 1.78 -3.13
N SER A 109 -17.75 1.90 -2.28
CA SER A 109 -18.32 3.20 -1.93
C SER A 109 -17.38 4.05 -1.10
N VAL A 110 -17.33 5.35 -1.39
CA VAL A 110 -16.58 6.39 -0.67
C VAL A 110 -17.50 7.57 -0.41
N GLY A 111 -17.62 7.97 0.86
CA GLY A 111 -18.53 9.05 1.22
C GLY A 111 -18.26 9.63 2.60
N PHE A 112 -19.22 10.41 3.09
CA PHE A 112 -19.21 11.02 4.41
C PHE A 112 -20.36 10.46 5.26
N ASP A 113 -20.03 10.04 6.47
CA ASP A 113 -20.97 9.54 7.48
C ASP A 113 -21.25 10.63 8.50
N GLU A 114 -22.39 11.30 8.36
CA GLU A 114 -22.78 12.41 9.27
C GLU A 114 -22.95 11.96 10.73
N LYS A 115 -23.34 10.69 10.97
CA LYS A 115 -23.54 10.19 12.34
C LYS A 115 -22.21 9.97 13.06
N ARG A 116 -21.14 9.68 12.31
CA ARG A 116 -19.80 9.47 12.85
C ARG A 116 -18.90 10.69 12.70
N ASP A 117 -19.34 11.69 11.95
CA ASP A 117 -18.54 12.85 11.59
C ASP A 117 -17.19 12.40 11.01
N ALA A 118 -17.22 11.52 10.01
CA ALA A 118 -16.04 10.88 9.42
C ALA A 118 -16.29 10.46 7.98
N PHE A 119 -15.22 10.41 7.19
CA PHE A 119 -15.27 9.84 5.84
C PHE A 119 -15.24 8.32 5.92
N TYR A 120 -16.06 7.65 5.13
CA TYR A 120 -16.02 6.21 5.02
C TYR A 120 -15.48 5.75 3.66
N VAL A 121 -14.82 4.60 3.70
CA VAL A 121 -14.26 3.90 2.55
C VAL A 121 -14.58 2.42 2.67
N GLU A 122 -15.20 1.84 1.67
CA GLU A 122 -15.38 0.40 1.57
C GLU A 122 -14.13 -0.29 1.01
N PRO A 123 -13.87 -1.55 1.37
CA PRO A 123 -12.58 -2.21 1.15
C PRO A 123 -12.25 -2.49 -0.32
N GLY A 124 -13.25 -2.59 -1.19
CA GLY A 124 -13.09 -2.77 -2.63
C GLY A 124 -12.74 -1.48 -3.37
N ALA A 125 -12.95 -0.31 -2.76
CA ALA A 125 -12.56 0.96 -3.34
C ALA A 125 -11.05 0.96 -3.63
N THR A 126 -10.66 1.45 -4.81
CA THR A 126 -9.25 1.56 -5.18
C THR A 126 -8.66 2.88 -4.69
N VAL A 127 -7.32 2.94 -4.61
CA VAL A 127 -6.60 4.17 -4.26
C VAL A 127 -7.06 5.35 -5.12
N LEU A 128 -7.21 5.16 -6.45
CA LEU A 128 -7.68 6.22 -7.34
C LEU A 128 -9.08 6.69 -6.98
N ASN A 129 -10.02 5.75 -6.80
CA ASN A 129 -11.41 6.06 -6.45
C ASN A 129 -11.45 6.93 -5.17
N VAL A 130 -10.71 6.54 -4.13
CA VAL A 130 -10.69 7.25 -2.85
C VAL A 130 -10.09 8.66 -3.01
N VAL A 131 -8.90 8.77 -3.61
CA VAL A 131 -8.21 10.05 -3.79
C VAL A 131 -9.05 11.02 -4.60
N GLU A 132 -9.60 10.58 -5.73
CA GLU A 132 -10.44 11.43 -6.58
C GLU A 132 -11.75 11.82 -5.91
N THR A 133 -12.41 10.90 -5.23
CA THR A 133 -13.70 11.17 -4.58
C THR A 133 -13.53 12.18 -3.45
N LEU A 134 -12.55 11.98 -2.56
CA LEU A 134 -12.29 12.88 -1.44
C LEU A 134 -11.88 14.27 -1.93
N TYR A 135 -10.96 14.33 -2.90
CA TYR A 135 -10.48 15.62 -3.41
C TYR A 135 -11.54 16.40 -4.17
N ARG A 136 -12.27 15.74 -5.09
CA ARG A 136 -13.27 16.44 -5.91
C ARG A 136 -14.50 16.91 -5.15
N LYS A 137 -14.92 16.14 -4.12
CA LYS A 137 -16.13 16.49 -3.37
C LYS A 137 -15.87 17.44 -2.21
N TRP A 138 -14.70 17.31 -1.55
CA TRP A 138 -14.44 18.03 -0.30
C TRP A 138 -13.06 18.71 -0.25
N GLY A 139 -12.21 18.57 -1.25
CA GLY A 139 -10.88 19.19 -1.29
C GLY A 139 -9.88 18.60 -0.31
N VAL A 140 -10.14 17.39 0.18
CA VAL A 140 -9.30 16.69 1.18
C VAL A 140 -8.74 15.39 0.61
N THR A 141 -7.80 14.76 1.33
CA THR A 141 -7.22 13.47 0.97
C THR A 141 -6.82 12.66 2.20
N ILE A 142 -6.47 11.41 1.99
CA ILE A 142 -5.70 10.58 2.93
C ILE A 142 -4.34 10.27 2.29
N PRO A 143 -3.26 10.11 3.06
CA PRO A 143 -1.92 9.82 2.52
C PRO A 143 -1.82 8.35 2.07
N ALA A 144 -2.63 7.97 1.07
CA ALA A 144 -2.65 6.65 0.48
C ALA A 144 -1.56 6.46 -0.59
N GLY A 145 -1.36 5.22 -1.02
CA GLY A 145 -0.36 4.82 -2.02
C GLY A 145 -0.59 5.44 -3.41
N MET A 146 0.34 5.20 -4.32
CA MET A 146 0.27 5.75 -5.68
C MET A 146 -0.23 4.73 -6.72
N CYS A 147 -0.17 3.43 -6.48
CA CYS A 147 -0.67 2.43 -7.42
C CYS A 147 -2.19 2.41 -7.43
N TYR A 148 -2.80 2.84 -8.51
CA TYR A 148 -4.22 3.17 -8.58
C TYR A 148 -5.20 2.02 -8.46
N SER A 149 -4.85 0.83 -8.92
CA SER A 149 -5.69 -0.36 -8.86
C SER A 149 -5.59 -1.11 -7.53
N VAL A 150 -4.71 -0.66 -6.62
CA VAL A 150 -4.61 -1.24 -5.27
C VAL A 150 -5.88 -0.99 -4.49
N GLY A 151 -6.50 -2.05 -3.97
CA GLY A 151 -7.70 -1.96 -3.14
C GLY A 151 -7.39 -1.52 -1.72
N MET A 152 -8.27 -0.68 -1.17
CA MET A 152 -8.08 -0.08 0.15
C MET A 152 -8.12 -1.11 1.29
N GLY A 153 -8.80 -2.24 1.11
CA GLY A 153 -8.88 -3.29 2.14
C GLY A 153 -7.52 -3.79 2.59
N GLY A 154 -6.67 -4.22 1.65
CA GLY A 154 -5.30 -4.64 1.95
C GLY A 154 -4.38 -3.47 2.26
N HIS A 155 -4.51 -2.37 1.51
CA HIS A 155 -3.66 -1.20 1.67
C HIS A 155 -3.71 -0.63 3.10
N ILE A 156 -4.90 -0.41 3.64
CA ILE A 156 -5.11 0.14 4.99
C ILE A 156 -4.66 -0.86 6.05
N SER A 157 -5.06 -2.13 5.93
CA SER A 157 -4.76 -3.16 6.95
C SER A 157 -3.27 -3.29 7.27
N GLY A 158 -2.38 -3.01 6.31
CA GLY A 158 -0.94 -3.05 6.50
C GLY A 158 -0.30 -1.68 6.82
N GLY A 159 -1.09 -0.64 7.10
CA GLY A 159 -0.60 0.69 7.49
C GLY A 159 -0.86 1.78 6.45
N GLY A 160 -0.70 1.50 5.16
CA GLY A 160 -0.93 2.45 4.07
C GLY A 160 0.14 3.55 4.01
N TRP A 161 1.04 3.44 3.05
CA TRP A 161 2.11 4.41 2.79
C TRP A 161 1.95 5.02 1.40
N GLY A 162 2.24 6.32 1.26
CA GLY A 162 2.13 7.01 -0.02
C GLY A 162 2.95 8.30 -0.09
N LEU A 163 2.75 9.06 -1.17
CA LEU A 163 3.55 10.25 -1.52
C LEU A 163 3.46 11.39 -0.50
N LEU A 164 2.39 11.45 0.29
CA LEU A 164 2.15 12.51 1.27
C LEU A 164 2.45 12.08 2.71
N CYS A 165 3.04 10.89 2.92
CA CYS A 165 3.20 10.35 4.27
C CYS A 165 4.20 11.14 5.13
N ARG A 166 5.24 11.74 4.55
CA ARG A 166 6.19 12.58 5.29
C ARG A 166 5.53 13.83 5.88
N GLU A 167 4.53 14.35 5.19
CA GLU A 167 3.81 15.56 5.60
C GLU A 167 2.63 15.24 6.52
N PHE A 168 1.89 14.15 6.27
CA PHE A 168 0.62 13.86 6.95
C PHE A 168 0.59 12.56 7.76
N GLY A 169 1.64 11.75 7.76
CA GLY A 169 1.65 10.43 8.41
C GLY A 169 1.18 9.30 7.48
N LEU A 170 0.98 8.12 8.03
CA LEU A 170 0.46 6.96 7.29
C LEU A 170 -1.08 7.06 7.13
N THR A 171 -1.63 6.30 6.20
CA THR A 171 -3.10 6.22 6.02
C THR A 171 -3.82 5.88 7.31
N VAL A 172 -3.30 4.94 8.09
CA VAL A 172 -3.90 4.48 9.36
C VAL A 172 -3.82 5.50 10.49
N ASP A 173 -2.97 6.53 10.39
CA ASP A 173 -2.89 7.59 11.39
C ASP A 173 -4.16 8.48 11.38
N HIS A 174 -4.94 8.38 10.32
CA HIS A 174 -6.25 9.03 10.17
C HIS A 174 -7.43 8.06 10.36
N LEU A 175 -7.19 6.77 10.62
CA LEU A 175 -8.24 5.77 10.81
C LEU A 175 -8.88 5.94 12.18
N CYS A 176 -10.18 6.25 12.23
CA CYS A 176 -10.90 6.44 13.50
C CYS A 176 -11.85 5.28 13.85
N ALA A 177 -12.28 4.49 12.87
CA ALA A 177 -13.10 3.29 13.11
C ALA A 177 -12.97 2.28 11.97
N VAL A 178 -13.32 1.02 12.27
CA VAL A 178 -13.37 -0.08 11.30
C VAL A 178 -14.60 -0.95 11.57
N GLU A 179 -15.25 -1.47 10.53
CA GLU A 179 -16.26 -2.52 10.61
C GLU A 179 -15.65 -3.81 10.09
N VAL A 180 -15.73 -4.87 10.90
CA VAL A 180 -15.12 -6.16 10.61
C VAL A 180 -16.10 -7.28 10.87
N VAL A 181 -16.27 -8.19 9.92
CA VAL A 181 -16.98 -9.46 10.15
C VAL A 181 -16.02 -10.46 10.76
N THR A 182 -16.24 -10.79 12.02
CA THR A 182 -15.44 -11.73 12.82
C THR A 182 -16.21 -13.02 13.11
N VAL A 183 -15.51 -14.06 13.53
CA VAL A 183 -16.13 -15.34 13.94
C VAL A 183 -15.72 -15.67 15.38
N GLY A 184 -16.69 -15.70 16.27
CA GLY A 184 -16.47 -16.03 17.68
C GLY A 184 -16.23 -17.53 17.93
N ALA A 185 -15.88 -17.88 19.17
CA ALA A 185 -15.72 -19.28 19.62
C ALA A 185 -17.02 -20.12 19.46
N ASP A 186 -18.16 -19.46 19.37
CA ASP A 186 -19.48 -20.06 19.09
C ASP A 186 -19.73 -20.33 17.60
N GLN A 187 -18.73 -20.13 16.75
CA GLN A 187 -18.78 -20.31 15.29
C GLN A 187 -19.81 -19.40 14.59
N VAL A 188 -20.17 -18.27 15.18
CA VAL A 188 -21.14 -17.34 14.61
C VAL A 188 -20.41 -16.11 14.04
N ALA A 189 -20.68 -15.83 12.77
CA ALA A 189 -20.18 -14.63 12.08
C ALA A 189 -20.98 -13.39 12.51
N ARG A 190 -20.29 -12.29 12.86
CA ARG A 190 -20.90 -11.02 13.28
C ARG A 190 -20.11 -9.84 12.75
N ALA A 191 -20.79 -8.81 12.31
CA ALA A 191 -20.18 -7.51 12.03
C ALA A 191 -19.97 -6.75 13.34
N ILE A 192 -18.75 -6.32 13.59
CA ILE A 192 -18.35 -5.53 14.76
C ILE A 192 -17.79 -4.19 14.28
N VAL A 193 -18.31 -3.10 14.80
CA VAL A 193 -17.73 -1.77 14.63
C VAL A 193 -16.83 -1.47 15.82
N SER A 194 -15.56 -1.17 15.54
CA SER A 194 -14.53 -0.86 16.54
C SER A 194 -13.93 0.51 16.24
N THR A 195 -13.66 1.28 17.29
CA THR A 195 -13.20 2.67 17.18
C THR A 195 -11.89 2.91 17.92
N ASN A 196 -11.24 4.04 17.60
CA ASN A 196 -10.05 4.49 18.32
C ASN A 196 -10.34 5.09 19.70
N ALA A 197 -11.62 5.22 20.08
CA ALA A 197 -12.00 5.81 21.36
C ALA A 197 -11.40 5.04 22.54
N PRO A 198 -10.79 5.70 23.53
CA PRO A 198 -10.09 5.02 24.64
C PRO A 198 -10.99 4.08 25.46
N ARG A 199 -12.31 4.33 25.49
CA ARG A 199 -13.30 3.55 26.26
C ARG A 199 -14.05 2.53 25.41
N ASP A 200 -13.73 2.40 24.11
CA ASP A 200 -14.35 1.39 23.27
C ASP A 200 -13.88 -0.01 23.71
N PRO A 201 -14.79 -0.89 24.15
CA PRO A 201 -14.42 -2.23 24.59
C PRO A 201 -13.87 -3.10 23.46
N THR A 202 -14.04 -2.69 22.20
CA THR A 202 -13.54 -3.39 21.01
C THR A 202 -12.30 -2.74 20.41
N ARG A 203 -11.72 -1.72 21.06
CA ARG A 203 -10.62 -0.90 20.55
C ARG A 203 -9.40 -1.70 20.08
N ASP A 204 -9.16 -2.87 20.65
CA ASP A 204 -8.09 -3.78 20.22
C ASP A 204 -8.29 -4.32 18.79
N LEU A 205 -9.52 -4.48 18.32
CA LEU A 205 -9.83 -4.85 16.93
C LEU A 205 -9.52 -3.68 15.98
N TRP A 206 -9.90 -2.43 16.34
CA TRP A 206 -9.48 -1.25 15.57
C TRP A 206 -7.96 -1.17 15.49
N TRP A 207 -7.25 -1.29 16.61
CA TRP A 207 -5.80 -1.20 16.67
C TRP A 207 -5.14 -2.28 15.80
N ALA A 208 -5.63 -3.51 15.82
CA ALA A 208 -5.12 -4.60 14.99
C ALA A 208 -5.22 -4.30 13.47
N HIS A 209 -6.19 -3.47 13.06
CA HIS A 209 -6.34 -3.05 11.66
C HIS A 209 -5.54 -1.77 11.30
N THR A 210 -4.71 -1.25 12.21
CA THR A 210 -3.80 -0.12 11.95
C THR A 210 -2.40 -0.57 11.51
N GLY A 211 -2.28 -1.75 10.89
CA GLY A 211 -1.00 -2.27 10.40
C GLY A 211 -0.74 -3.75 10.68
N GLY A 212 -1.70 -4.48 11.29
CA GLY A 212 -1.54 -5.90 11.60
C GLY A 212 -1.65 -6.86 10.41
N GLY A 213 -1.80 -6.32 9.19
CA GLY A 213 -1.95 -7.08 7.95
C GLY A 213 -3.37 -7.53 7.65
N GLY A 214 -3.70 -7.67 6.38
CA GLY A 214 -4.99 -8.17 5.93
C GLY A 214 -5.17 -9.67 6.18
N GLY A 215 -6.44 -10.13 6.29
CA GLY A 215 -6.77 -11.55 6.36
C GLY A 215 -6.38 -12.26 7.67
N SER A 216 -6.18 -11.53 8.78
CA SER A 216 -5.76 -12.08 10.07
C SER A 216 -6.88 -12.14 11.12
N PHE A 217 -7.84 -11.21 11.12
CA PHE A 217 -8.79 -11.05 12.22
C PHE A 217 -10.25 -11.16 11.80
N GLY A 218 -10.53 -11.08 10.51
CA GLY A 218 -11.87 -11.05 9.95
C GLY A 218 -11.89 -10.46 8.55
N VAL A 219 -13.10 -10.19 8.05
CA VAL A 219 -13.35 -9.52 6.77
C VAL A 219 -13.78 -8.09 7.03
N VAL A 220 -12.94 -7.13 6.65
CA VAL A 220 -13.28 -5.70 6.78
C VAL A 220 -14.35 -5.35 5.74
N THR A 221 -15.40 -4.63 6.17
CA THR A 221 -16.47 -4.16 5.31
C THR A 221 -16.52 -2.63 5.21
N LYS A 222 -15.90 -1.91 6.17
CA LYS A 222 -15.83 -0.45 6.12
C LYS A 222 -14.72 0.10 7.00
N TYR A 223 -14.08 1.17 6.54
CA TYR A 223 -13.15 2.00 7.29
C TYR A 223 -13.71 3.41 7.43
N TRP A 224 -13.45 4.09 8.56
CA TRP A 224 -13.77 5.50 8.75
C TRP A 224 -12.53 6.31 9.08
N PHE A 225 -12.42 7.46 8.43
CA PHE A 225 -11.25 8.34 8.52
C PHE A 225 -11.61 9.72 9.02
N ARG A 226 -10.82 10.21 9.97
CA ARG A 226 -10.81 11.58 10.47
C ARG A 226 -9.42 11.86 11.05
N ALA A 227 -8.83 13.00 10.71
CA ALA A 227 -7.54 13.38 11.29
C ALA A 227 -7.66 13.56 12.81
N PRO A 228 -6.66 13.11 13.60
CA PRO A 228 -6.68 13.27 15.05
C PRO A 228 -6.90 14.72 15.47
N GLY A 229 -7.86 14.96 16.37
CA GLY A 229 -8.19 16.30 16.88
C GLY A 229 -8.93 17.22 15.91
N SER A 230 -9.26 16.77 14.69
CA SER A 230 -10.02 17.59 13.74
C SER A 230 -11.50 17.64 14.10
N HIS A 231 -12.11 18.81 13.86
CA HIS A 231 -13.52 19.11 14.10
C HIS A 231 -14.02 20.10 13.05
N GLY A 232 -15.33 20.15 12.81
CA GLY A 232 -15.97 21.17 11.97
C GLY A 232 -16.63 20.55 10.72
N THR A 233 -16.48 21.21 9.59
CA THR A 233 -17.09 20.77 8.32
C THR A 233 -16.25 19.69 7.65
N PRO A 234 -16.83 18.86 6.77
CA PRO A 234 -16.11 17.74 6.13
C PRO A 234 -14.77 18.15 5.50
N ASP A 235 -14.67 19.34 4.92
CA ASP A 235 -13.44 19.86 4.29
C ASP A 235 -12.32 20.21 5.30
N THR A 236 -12.56 20.07 6.61
CA THR A 236 -11.58 20.29 7.69
C THR A 236 -11.19 19.02 8.44
N LEU A 237 -11.81 17.90 8.13
CA LEU A 237 -11.67 16.66 8.91
C LEU A 237 -10.52 15.76 8.43
N LEU A 238 -9.98 16.00 7.25
CA LEU A 238 -8.82 15.29 6.70
C LEU A 238 -7.80 16.30 6.15
N PRO A 239 -6.54 15.88 5.91
CA PRO A 239 -5.53 16.73 5.29
C PRO A 239 -5.98 17.29 3.94
N LYS A 240 -5.61 18.54 3.67
CA LYS A 240 -5.72 19.15 2.34
C LYS A 240 -4.42 18.88 1.58
N PRO A 241 -4.48 18.21 0.41
CA PRO A 241 -3.28 18.03 -0.38
C PRO A 241 -2.80 19.40 -0.92
N PRO A 242 -1.51 19.54 -1.31
CA PRO A 242 -1.03 20.75 -1.96
C PRO A 242 -1.84 21.02 -3.23
N ALA A 243 -2.10 22.30 -3.55
CA ALA A 243 -2.81 22.65 -4.78
C ALA A 243 -2.01 22.26 -6.03
N GLU A 244 -0.69 22.45 -5.96
CA GLU A 244 0.27 22.13 -7.02
C GLU A 244 1.54 21.53 -6.43
N VAL A 245 2.20 20.69 -7.21
CA VAL A 245 3.50 20.11 -6.86
C VAL A 245 4.53 20.39 -7.94
N TYR A 246 5.79 20.49 -7.55
CA TYR A 246 6.91 20.28 -8.48
C TYR A 246 7.13 18.79 -8.63
N LEU A 247 7.19 18.32 -9.89
CA LEU A 247 7.63 16.99 -10.25
C LEU A 247 8.92 17.11 -11.07
N HIS A 248 9.97 16.42 -10.62
CA HIS A 248 11.27 16.39 -11.28
C HIS A 248 11.74 14.95 -11.42
N VAL A 249 12.19 14.57 -12.60
CA VAL A 249 12.63 13.18 -12.88
C VAL A 249 13.88 13.22 -13.74
N LEU A 250 14.95 12.64 -13.24
CA LEU A 250 16.19 12.47 -14.01
C LEU A 250 16.59 10.99 -14.10
N ALA A 251 17.35 10.67 -15.13
CA ALA A 251 18.03 9.39 -15.30
C ALA A 251 19.54 9.58 -15.34
N LEU A 252 20.26 8.59 -14.79
CA LEU A 252 21.71 8.46 -14.80
C LEU A 252 22.08 7.20 -15.59
N PRO A 253 22.78 7.33 -16.76
CA PRO A 253 23.06 6.17 -17.62
C PRO A 253 24.09 5.23 -17.01
N TRP A 254 23.81 3.93 -17.00
CA TRP A 254 24.76 2.90 -16.56
C TRP A 254 26.08 2.92 -17.33
N ALA A 255 26.05 3.29 -18.62
CA ALA A 255 27.26 3.40 -19.42
C ALA A 255 28.27 4.45 -18.92
N GLN A 256 27.83 5.36 -18.04
CA GLN A 256 28.66 6.39 -17.40
C GLN A 256 28.80 6.18 -15.90
N MET A 257 28.17 5.14 -15.34
CA MET A 257 28.09 4.88 -13.89
C MET A 257 29.24 3.96 -13.45
N SER A 258 30.29 4.51 -12.92
CA SER A 258 31.33 3.73 -12.24
C SER A 258 30.86 3.27 -10.85
N GLN A 259 31.57 2.29 -10.24
CA GLN A 259 31.29 1.89 -8.87
C GLN A 259 31.47 3.04 -7.86
N PRO A 260 32.50 3.92 -7.95
CA PRO A 260 32.58 5.11 -7.11
C PRO A 260 31.41 6.07 -7.27
N ASP A 261 30.94 6.32 -8.52
CA ASP A 261 29.75 7.16 -8.75
C ASP A 261 28.49 6.57 -8.14
N PHE A 262 28.27 5.27 -8.31
CA PHE A 262 27.16 4.55 -7.69
C PHE A 262 27.19 4.65 -6.18
N THR A 263 28.40 4.46 -5.61
CA THR A 263 28.60 4.56 -4.17
C THR A 263 28.32 5.99 -3.66
N ALA A 264 28.78 7.01 -4.37
CA ALA A 264 28.51 8.40 -4.04
C ALA A 264 26.99 8.68 -4.09
N LEU A 265 26.30 8.28 -5.15
CA LEU A 265 24.86 8.48 -5.34
C LEU A 265 24.05 7.90 -4.17
N VAL A 266 24.26 6.62 -3.86
CA VAL A 266 23.48 5.93 -2.82
C VAL A 266 23.84 6.45 -1.42
N ARG A 267 25.11 6.73 -1.16
CA ARG A 267 25.57 7.32 0.11
C ARG A 267 25.01 8.73 0.31
N ASN A 268 25.04 9.59 -0.71
CA ASN A 268 24.50 10.94 -0.64
C ASN A 268 22.99 10.92 -0.40
N TYR A 269 22.24 10.02 -1.05
CA TYR A 269 20.82 9.83 -0.80
C TYR A 269 20.55 9.46 0.66
N GLY A 270 21.30 8.51 1.21
CA GLY A 270 21.21 8.11 2.62
C GLY A 270 21.51 9.27 3.58
N ARG A 271 22.65 9.96 3.40
CA ARG A 271 23.07 11.10 4.23
C ARG A 271 22.05 12.24 4.21
N TRP A 272 21.49 12.51 3.03
CA TRP A 272 20.48 13.56 2.92
C TRP A 272 19.24 13.22 3.77
N HIS A 273 18.80 11.98 3.75
CA HIS A 273 17.64 11.54 4.55
C HIS A 273 17.96 11.54 6.06
N GLU A 274 19.17 11.18 6.47
CA GLU A 274 19.58 11.32 7.88
C GLU A 274 19.47 12.77 8.37
N ALA A 275 19.87 13.72 7.55
CA ALA A 275 19.86 15.14 7.89
C ALA A 275 18.45 15.79 7.80
N ASN A 276 17.52 15.25 7.00
CA ASN A 276 16.29 15.95 6.61
C ASN A 276 15.00 15.13 6.81
N SER A 277 15.01 14.08 7.63
CA SER A 277 13.81 13.26 7.88
C SER A 277 13.10 13.57 9.20
N ALA A 278 13.57 14.53 10.00
CA ALA A 278 12.83 15.02 11.16
C ALA A 278 11.60 15.82 10.75
N HIS A 279 10.48 15.65 11.48
CA HIS A 279 9.25 16.41 11.23
C HIS A 279 9.40 17.90 11.62
N GLY A 280 8.67 18.78 10.94
CA GLY A 280 8.72 20.22 11.11
C GLY A 280 9.84 20.89 10.31
N GLY A 281 10.55 20.15 9.47
CA GLY A 281 11.60 20.64 8.60
C GLY A 281 11.07 21.21 7.27
N LYS A 282 11.91 22.03 6.61
CA LYS A 282 11.59 22.62 5.29
C LYS A 282 11.39 21.60 4.16
N TYR A 283 11.73 20.33 4.40
CA TYR A 283 11.63 19.24 3.45
C TYR A 283 10.51 18.23 3.77
N ASP A 284 9.59 18.53 4.68
CA ASP A 284 8.51 17.61 5.04
C ASP A 284 7.67 17.18 3.82
N SER A 285 7.39 18.08 2.90
CA SER A 285 6.62 17.79 1.69
C SER A 285 7.45 17.14 0.56
N LEU A 286 8.79 17.02 0.73
CA LEU A 286 9.62 16.37 -0.28
C LEU A 286 9.51 14.86 -0.18
N MET A 287 9.09 14.24 -1.28
CA MET A 287 9.06 12.80 -1.48
C MET A 287 9.94 12.44 -2.68
N SER A 288 10.82 11.46 -2.52
CA SER A 288 11.68 11.00 -3.61
C SER A 288 11.75 9.49 -3.70
N PHE A 289 12.02 9.01 -4.92
CA PHE A 289 12.33 7.63 -5.25
C PHE A 289 13.67 7.58 -5.97
N LEU A 290 14.64 6.91 -5.39
CA LEU A 290 15.87 6.54 -6.06
C LEU A 290 15.69 5.10 -6.58
N ALA A 291 15.45 4.96 -7.88
CA ALA A 291 15.27 3.66 -8.54
C ALA A 291 16.61 3.16 -9.09
N LEU A 292 17.13 2.13 -8.44
CA LEU A 292 18.38 1.46 -8.77
C LEU A 292 18.07 0.25 -9.66
N GLY A 293 17.88 0.48 -10.98
CA GLY A 293 17.58 -0.56 -11.96
C GLY A 293 18.78 -1.43 -12.27
N HIS A 294 18.55 -2.71 -12.60
CA HIS A 294 19.58 -3.59 -13.14
C HIS A 294 20.21 -2.97 -14.41
N GLN A 295 21.51 -3.17 -14.63
CA GLN A 295 22.24 -2.55 -15.74
C GLN A 295 21.61 -2.80 -17.12
N SER A 296 20.87 -3.89 -17.30
CA SER A 296 20.16 -4.18 -18.55
C SER A 296 19.04 -3.18 -18.88
N ASN A 297 18.55 -2.39 -17.90
CA ASN A 297 17.66 -1.26 -18.15
C ASN A 297 18.40 -0.10 -18.83
N GLY A 298 19.70 0.04 -18.57
CA GLY A 298 20.56 1.08 -19.13
C GLY A 298 20.58 2.38 -18.33
N GLN A 299 19.78 2.51 -17.23
CA GLN A 299 19.74 3.72 -16.41
C GLN A 299 19.35 3.44 -14.96
N LEU A 300 19.74 4.35 -14.07
CA LEU A 300 19.16 4.60 -12.75
C LEU A 300 18.26 5.83 -12.86
N SER A 301 17.34 6.05 -11.92
CA SER A 301 16.56 7.30 -11.90
C SER A 301 16.34 7.86 -10.50
N LEU A 302 16.21 9.18 -10.43
CA LEU A 302 15.76 9.90 -9.26
C LEU A 302 14.50 10.67 -9.63
N MET A 303 13.38 10.31 -9.00
CA MET A 303 12.10 11.00 -9.13
C MET A 303 11.82 11.75 -7.83
N THR A 304 11.39 13.00 -7.92
CA THR A 304 11.16 13.86 -6.75
C THR A 304 9.88 14.66 -6.93
N GLN A 305 9.04 14.64 -5.89
CA GLN A 305 7.86 15.50 -5.76
C GLN A 305 8.01 16.40 -4.54
N MET A 306 7.56 17.66 -4.65
CA MET A 306 7.52 18.62 -3.52
C MET A 306 6.34 19.57 -3.69
N ASP A 307 5.71 19.98 -2.59
CA ASP A 307 4.66 21.01 -2.60
C ASP A 307 5.18 22.32 -3.21
N ALA A 308 4.60 22.71 -4.34
CA ALA A 308 5.00 23.90 -5.10
C ALA A 308 4.40 25.20 -4.54
N THR A 309 3.52 25.11 -3.54
CA THR A 309 2.91 26.29 -2.89
C THR A 309 3.77 26.86 -1.78
N LEU A 310 4.76 26.10 -1.30
CA LEU A 310 5.68 26.53 -0.24
C LEU A 310 6.71 27.54 -0.77
N PRO A 311 7.05 28.58 0.03
CA PRO A 311 8.10 29.53 -0.35
C PRO A 311 9.45 28.84 -0.61
N GLY A 312 10.06 29.12 -1.76
CA GLY A 312 11.38 28.58 -2.12
C GLY A 312 11.40 27.08 -2.44
N ALA A 313 10.23 26.45 -2.66
CA ALA A 313 10.12 25.00 -2.92
C ALA A 313 10.98 24.52 -4.09
N LEU A 314 11.04 25.30 -5.19
CA LEU A 314 11.87 24.94 -6.34
C LEU A 314 13.36 24.92 -5.98
N ASP A 315 13.84 25.93 -5.24
CA ASP A 315 15.25 26.00 -4.80
C ASP A 315 15.58 24.84 -3.84
N LEU A 316 14.65 24.46 -2.96
CA LEU A 316 14.83 23.32 -2.07
C LEU A 316 14.90 22.00 -2.84
N LEU A 317 14.02 21.79 -3.81
CA LEU A 317 14.05 20.62 -4.67
C LEU A 317 15.35 20.54 -5.47
N GLN A 318 15.81 21.65 -6.06
CA GLN A 318 17.06 21.71 -6.81
C GLN A 318 18.28 21.45 -5.93
N ARG A 319 18.29 21.95 -4.69
CA ARG A 319 19.36 21.63 -3.70
C ARG A 319 19.37 20.16 -3.35
N PHE A 320 18.21 19.54 -3.09
CA PHE A 320 18.12 18.10 -2.87
C PHE A 320 18.74 17.32 -4.03
N VAL A 321 18.34 17.65 -5.26
CA VAL A 321 18.88 16.97 -6.46
C VAL A 321 20.39 17.15 -6.56
N ALA A 322 20.89 18.38 -6.37
CA ALA A 322 22.31 18.70 -6.42
C ALA A 322 23.11 17.97 -5.32
N GLU A 323 22.59 17.90 -4.09
CA GLU A 323 23.24 17.20 -2.98
C GLU A 323 23.28 15.68 -3.22
N VAL A 324 22.20 15.07 -3.74
CA VAL A 324 22.13 13.64 -4.03
C VAL A 324 23.02 13.25 -5.22
N THR A 325 23.05 14.06 -6.27
CA THR A 325 23.85 13.81 -7.48
C THR A 325 25.25 14.40 -7.42
N GLY A 326 25.59 15.13 -6.36
CA GLY A 326 26.93 15.64 -6.14
C GLY A 326 27.97 14.51 -6.14
N GLU A 327 29.17 14.77 -6.64
CA GLU A 327 30.26 13.79 -6.77
C GLU A 327 29.99 12.63 -7.75
N VAL A 328 28.85 12.65 -8.49
CA VAL A 328 28.54 11.66 -9.53
C VAL A 328 28.95 12.22 -10.88
N SER A 329 29.85 11.56 -11.58
CA SER A 329 30.36 12.00 -12.88
C SER A 329 29.41 11.70 -14.05
N ALA A 330 28.46 10.79 -13.86
CA ALA A 330 27.45 10.46 -14.88
C ALA A 330 26.53 11.65 -15.12
N VAL A 331 26.39 12.05 -16.40
CA VAL A 331 25.59 13.19 -16.81
C VAL A 331 24.11 12.84 -16.77
N ALA A 332 23.34 13.54 -15.95
CA ALA A 332 21.91 13.39 -15.87
C ALA A 332 21.22 13.70 -17.21
N ARG A 333 20.18 12.91 -17.53
CA ARG A 333 19.39 13.04 -18.77
C ARG A 333 17.91 12.78 -18.51
N PRO A 334 17.01 13.10 -19.46
CA PRO A 334 15.60 12.71 -19.37
C PRO A 334 15.43 11.19 -19.20
N MET A 335 14.47 10.77 -18.36
CA MET A 335 14.08 9.37 -18.19
C MET A 335 13.19 8.93 -19.37
N ASP A 336 13.80 8.37 -20.40
CA ASP A 336 13.18 8.00 -21.66
C ASP A 336 12.72 6.54 -21.76
N ARG A 337 12.94 5.74 -20.71
CA ARG A 337 12.59 4.32 -20.64
C ARG A 337 11.79 4.02 -19.38
N PRO A 338 10.90 3.03 -19.42
CA PRO A 338 10.23 2.57 -18.21
C PRO A 338 11.24 1.94 -17.25
N MET A 339 10.95 2.03 -15.96
CA MET A 339 11.70 1.40 -14.88
C MET A 339 10.72 0.70 -13.94
N GLY A 340 10.58 -0.63 -14.09
CA GLY A 340 9.61 -1.40 -13.34
C GLY A 340 8.20 -0.84 -13.48
N GLU A 341 7.66 -0.29 -12.40
CA GLU A 341 6.34 0.33 -12.40
C GLU A 341 6.31 1.81 -12.87
N PHE A 342 7.46 2.42 -13.13
CA PHE A 342 7.51 3.82 -13.58
C PHE A 342 7.52 3.89 -15.10
N ALA A 343 6.58 4.64 -15.67
CA ALA A 343 6.58 4.99 -17.09
C ALA A 343 7.73 5.97 -17.43
N PRO A 344 8.10 6.13 -18.69
CA PRO A 344 8.98 7.20 -19.13
C PRO A 344 8.41 8.58 -18.72
N MET A 345 9.25 9.46 -18.20
CA MET A 345 8.86 10.80 -17.73
C MET A 345 9.85 11.87 -18.21
N GLN A 346 10.21 11.82 -19.49
CA GLN A 346 11.22 12.68 -20.10
C GLN A 346 10.87 14.17 -19.99
N ASP A 347 9.59 14.53 -20.05
CA ASP A 347 9.12 15.91 -19.99
C ASP A 347 9.33 16.56 -18.60
N HIS A 348 9.62 15.73 -17.58
CA HIS A 348 9.87 16.18 -16.21
C HIS A 348 11.34 16.28 -15.83
N PHE A 349 12.25 16.22 -16.80
CA PHE A 349 13.69 16.45 -16.58
C PHE A 349 13.99 17.86 -16.06
N THR A 350 13.25 18.86 -16.52
CA THR A 350 13.13 20.14 -15.85
C THR A 350 11.94 20.09 -14.91
N ALA A 351 12.11 20.52 -13.67
CA ALA A 351 11.04 20.49 -12.67
C ALA A 351 9.77 21.20 -13.19
N GLN A 352 8.69 20.44 -13.30
CA GLN A 352 7.41 20.95 -13.77
C GLN A 352 6.50 21.23 -12.56
N ARG A 353 5.89 22.42 -12.55
CA ARG A 353 4.82 22.76 -11.61
C ARG A 353 3.49 22.33 -12.21
N ILE A 354 2.84 21.36 -11.57
CA ILE A 354 1.59 20.77 -12.06
C ILE A 354 0.57 20.61 -10.92
N PRO A 355 -0.74 20.67 -11.22
CA PRO A 355 -1.78 20.42 -10.24
C PRO A 355 -1.61 19.05 -9.57
N TRP A 356 -1.77 19.00 -8.25
CA TRP A 356 -1.51 17.78 -7.46
C TRP A 356 -2.26 16.54 -7.97
N LEU A 357 -3.54 16.66 -8.30
CA LEU A 357 -4.30 15.50 -8.79
C LEU A 357 -3.78 15.02 -10.16
N GLN A 358 -3.27 15.92 -11.00
CA GLN A 358 -2.64 15.53 -12.27
C GLN A 358 -1.32 14.78 -12.03
N ALA A 359 -0.47 15.28 -11.10
CA ALA A 359 0.76 14.59 -10.71
C ALA A 359 0.46 13.19 -10.18
N THR A 360 -0.51 13.09 -9.26
CA THR A 360 -0.94 11.84 -8.67
C THR A 360 -1.39 10.84 -9.74
N ARG A 361 -2.20 11.28 -10.72
CA ARG A 361 -2.61 10.43 -11.85
C ARG A 361 -1.45 10.02 -12.74
N LEU A 362 -0.56 10.95 -13.07
CA LEU A 362 0.62 10.64 -13.89
C LEU A 362 1.44 9.52 -13.26
N LEU A 363 1.70 9.59 -11.95
CA LEU A 363 2.51 8.61 -11.24
C LEU A 363 1.80 7.25 -11.10
N GLY A 364 0.48 7.21 -11.04
CA GLY A 364 -0.28 5.98 -10.77
C GLY A 364 -0.90 5.30 -11.99
N VAL A 365 -1.38 6.06 -13.01
CA VAL A 365 -2.11 5.48 -14.17
C VAL A 365 -1.18 5.02 -15.27
N THR A 366 -0.02 5.65 -15.41
CA THR A 366 0.93 5.35 -16.49
C THR A 366 1.84 4.14 -16.20
N ASN A 367 1.61 3.44 -15.10
CA ASN A 367 2.39 2.29 -14.67
C ASN A 367 2.27 1.12 -15.68
N PRO A 368 3.33 0.79 -16.45
CA PRO A 368 3.26 -0.22 -17.49
C PRO A 368 3.13 -1.64 -16.94
N THR A 369 3.53 -1.91 -15.70
CA THR A 369 3.40 -3.24 -15.10
C THR A 369 1.98 -3.54 -14.69
N LEU A 370 1.23 -2.54 -14.21
CA LEU A 370 -0.17 -2.70 -13.81
C LEU A 370 -1.12 -2.95 -14.99
N THR A 371 -0.72 -2.55 -16.20
CA THR A 371 -1.50 -2.74 -17.42
C THR A 371 -1.17 -4.04 -18.15
N ASN A 372 -0.15 -4.78 -17.72
CA ASN A 372 0.25 -6.06 -18.32
C ASN A 372 -0.55 -7.21 -17.69
N PRO A 373 -1.47 -7.87 -18.42
CA PRO A 373 -2.30 -8.96 -17.90
C PRO A 373 -1.52 -10.25 -17.62
N ALA A 374 -0.27 -10.35 -18.07
CA ALA A 374 0.61 -11.48 -17.82
C ALA A 374 1.67 -11.17 -16.75
N MET A 375 1.53 -10.05 -16.02
CA MET A 375 2.53 -9.60 -15.07
C MET A 375 2.74 -10.64 -13.97
N ARG A 376 4.00 -10.98 -13.78
CA ARG A 376 4.54 -11.80 -12.69
C ARG A 376 5.55 -10.95 -11.94
N GLY A 377 5.69 -11.16 -10.65
CA GLY A 377 6.66 -10.40 -9.87
C GLY A 377 7.06 -11.12 -8.60
N ASP A 378 8.22 -10.73 -8.08
CA ASP A 378 8.72 -11.12 -6.76
C ASP A 378 9.23 -9.89 -6.03
N PHE A 379 9.03 -9.85 -4.70
CA PHE A 379 9.17 -8.63 -3.92
C PHE A 379 9.75 -8.90 -2.54
N LYS A 380 10.63 -8.00 -2.09
CA LYS A 380 11.15 -7.96 -0.72
C LYS A 380 11.21 -6.52 -0.26
N SER A 381 11.25 -6.29 1.05
CA SER A 381 11.27 -4.94 1.60
C SER A 381 12.22 -4.79 2.77
N ALA A 382 12.59 -3.55 3.05
CA ALA A 382 13.27 -3.19 4.28
C ALA A 382 12.96 -1.74 4.66
N TYR A 383 13.12 -1.43 5.93
CA TYR A 383 13.19 -0.07 6.42
C TYR A 383 14.61 0.23 6.92
N LEU A 384 15.06 1.47 6.73
CA LEU A 384 16.34 1.96 7.23
C LEU A 384 16.12 3.13 8.19
N ARG A 385 16.78 3.06 9.37
CA ARG A 385 16.88 4.14 10.37
C ARG A 385 18.01 5.11 10.06
N LYS A 386 19.02 4.65 9.34
CA LYS A 386 20.18 5.41 8.88
C LYS A 386 20.40 5.24 7.39
N GLY A 387 21.34 5.95 6.81
CA GLY A 387 21.78 5.75 5.44
C GLY A 387 22.36 4.37 5.19
N PHE A 388 22.72 4.10 3.96
CA PHE A 388 23.20 2.80 3.55
C PHE A 388 24.64 2.54 4.04
N PRO A 389 24.90 1.43 4.76
CA PRO A 389 26.27 0.96 4.99
C PRO A 389 27.00 0.68 3.67
N ASP A 390 28.31 0.85 3.65
CA ASP A 390 29.13 0.57 2.45
C ASP A 390 28.97 -0.87 1.97
N THR A 391 28.85 -1.84 2.88
CA THR A 391 28.59 -3.25 2.54
C THR A 391 27.27 -3.46 1.79
N HIS A 392 26.21 -2.71 2.14
CA HIS A 392 24.95 -2.74 1.42
C HIS A 392 25.12 -2.15 0.02
N ILE A 393 25.82 -1.02 -0.12
CA ILE A 393 26.06 -0.36 -1.40
C ILE A 393 26.87 -1.27 -2.33
N GLU A 394 27.93 -1.92 -1.83
CA GLU A 394 28.74 -2.87 -2.58
C GLU A 394 27.95 -4.09 -3.05
N ALA A 395 27.09 -4.65 -2.19
CA ALA A 395 26.21 -5.76 -2.53
C ALA A 395 25.20 -5.34 -3.63
N LEU A 396 24.55 -4.19 -3.47
CA LEU A 396 23.63 -3.65 -4.49
C LEU A 396 24.33 -3.47 -5.83
N PHE A 397 25.52 -2.81 -5.85
CA PHE A 397 26.26 -2.61 -7.10
C PHE A 397 26.59 -3.93 -7.77
N ARG A 398 27.13 -4.91 -7.02
CA ARG A 398 27.50 -6.23 -7.53
C ARG A 398 26.34 -6.95 -8.20
N HIS A 399 25.14 -6.95 -7.58
CA HIS A 399 23.97 -7.63 -8.10
C HIS A 399 23.30 -6.87 -9.25
N LEU A 400 23.28 -5.55 -9.22
CA LEU A 400 22.70 -4.71 -10.28
C LEU A 400 23.57 -4.70 -11.55
N THR A 401 24.86 -5.05 -11.45
CA THR A 401 25.80 -5.13 -12.59
C THR A 401 26.10 -6.57 -13.03
N ARG A 402 25.39 -7.58 -12.51
CA ARG A 402 25.56 -8.97 -12.96
C ARG A 402 25.29 -9.10 -14.46
N THR A 403 26.12 -9.86 -15.16
CA THR A 403 25.98 -10.11 -16.59
C THR A 403 25.34 -11.47 -16.91
N ASP A 404 25.27 -12.36 -15.92
CA ASP A 404 24.62 -13.67 -16.00
C ASP A 404 23.10 -13.62 -15.74
N PHE A 405 22.58 -12.44 -15.42
CA PHE A 405 21.15 -12.14 -15.26
C PHE A 405 20.79 -10.92 -16.11
N VAL A 406 19.65 -10.98 -16.79
CA VAL A 406 19.16 -9.89 -17.65
C VAL A 406 17.67 -9.71 -17.45
N ASN A 407 17.29 -8.63 -16.76
CA ASN A 407 15.91 -8.19 -16.65
C ASN A 407 15.87 -6.66 -16.47
N PRO A 408 15.40 -5.89 -17.48
CA PRO A 408 15.32 -4.43 -17.39
C PRO A 408 14.29 -3.91 -16.38
N ASN A 409 13.38 -4.76 -15.88
CA ASN A 409 12.37 -4.44 -14.89
C ASN A 409 12.72 -4.95 -13.48
N ALA A 410 13.98 -5.36 -13.29
CA ALA A 410 14.51 -5.73 -11.97
C ALA A 410 15.22 -4.54 -11.34
N MET A 411 14.89 -4.20 -10.06
CA MET A 411 15.42 -3.00 -9.40
C MET A 411 15.27 -3.02 -7.90
N VAL A 412 15.92 -2.08 -7.25
CA VAL A 412 15.66 -1.66 -5.87
C VAL A 412 15.20 -0.21 -5.88
N VAL A 413 14.10 0.08 -5.22
CA VAL A 413 13.57 1.44 -5.06
C VAL A 413 13.76 1.88 -3.61
N ALA A 414 14.57 2.91 -3.40
CA ALA A 414 14.68 3.59 -2.12
C ALA A 414 13.73 4.80 -2.12
N SER A 415 12.82 4.82 -1.16
CA SER A 415 11.77 5.82 -1.04
C SER A 415 11.96 6.64 0.22
N SER A 416 11.72 7.95 0.15
CA SER A 416 11.68 8.82 1.34
C SER A 416 10.67 8.30 2.36
N TYR A 417 11.06 8.32 3.64
CA TYR A 417 10.22 7.97 4.78
C TYR A 417 10.47 8.96 5.92
N GLY A 418 9.88 8.76 7.10
CA GLY A 418 10.05 9.68 8.22
C GLY A 418 9.09 10.88 8.20
N GLY A 419 9.57 12.04 8.64
CA GLY A 419 8.70 13.22 8.80
C GLY A 419 7.58 12.97 9.80
N LYS A 420 6.33 13.29 9.43
CA LYS A 420 5.14 13.09 10.29
C LYS A 420 4.94 11.65 10.73
N VAL A 421 5.35 10.67 9.94
CA VAL A 421 5.27 9.23 10.30
C VAL A 421 5.98 8.96 11.63
N ASN A 422 7.13 9.58 11.85
CA ASN A 422 7.98 9.37 13.03
C ASN A 422 7.54 10.19 14.25
N THR A 423 6.39 10.87 14.20
CA THR A 423 5.81 11.56 15.36
C THR A 423 4.80 10.72 16.13
N ILE A 424 4.48 9.54 15.63
CA ILE A 424 3.55 8.59 16.26
C ILE A 424 4.38 7.51 16.96
N GLU A 425 4.01 7.17 18.19
CA GLU A 425 4.68 6.10 18.93
C GLU A 425 4.44 4.73 18.28
N SER A 426 5.46 3.87 18.28
CA SER A 426 5.40 2.54 17.63
C SER A 426 4.26 1.65 18.14
N ALA A 427 3.79 1.85 19.39
CA ALA A 427 2.72 1.08 20.00
C ALA A 427 1.30 1.69 19.79
N ASP A 428 1.19 2.93 19.29
CA ASP A 428 -0.11 3.59 19.09
C ASP A 428 -0.89 2.98 17.94
N THR A 429 -0.18 2.47 16.94
CA THR A 429 -0.72 1.68 15.82
C THR A 429 -0.04 0.31 15.75
N ALA A 430 -0.57 -0.61 14.97
CA ALA A 430 0.06 -1.91 14.78
C ALA A 430 1.31 -1.85 13.86
N THR A 431 1.47 -0.76 13.09
CA THR A 431 2.68 -0.47 12.30
C THR A 431 3.80 0.03 13.21
N PRO A 432 4.91 -0.73 13.42
CA PRO A 432 5.94 -0.37 14.39
C PRO A 432 7.01 0.60 13.87
N HIS A 433 7.19 0.72 12.54
CA HIS A 433 8.28 1.43 11.87
C HIS A 433 8.09 2.95 11.96
N ARG A 434 8.42 3.56 13.11
CA ARG A 434 8.15 4.96 13.44
C ARG A 434 9.42 5.79 13.68
N ASP A 435 10.59 5.23 13.36
CA ASP A 435 11.89 5.90 13.45
C ASP A 435 12.77 5.69 12.20
N SER A 436 12.20 5.10 11.16
CA SER A 436 12.85 4.88 9.87
C SER A 436 12.84 6.15 9.01
N ILE A 437 13.83 6.29 8.14
CA ILE A 437 14.01 7.44 7.24
C ILE A 437 13.93 7.07 5.75
N ILE A 438 14.16 5.80 5.42
CA ILE A 438 14.08 5.26 4.06
C ILE A 438 13.31 3.94 4.10
N LYS A 439 12.48 3.73 3.09
CA LYS A 439 11.78 2.48 2.83
C LYS A 439 12.27 1.88 1.52
N LEU A 440 12.63 0.61 1.53
CA LEU A 440 13.16 -0.11 0.38
C LEU A 440 12.13 -1.10 -0.17
N LEU A 441 12.01 -1.15 -1.49
CA LEU A 441 11.33 -2.20 -2.23
C LEU A 441 12.32 -2.82 -3.21
N TYR A 442 12.65 -4.07 -3.01
CA TYR A 442 13.36 -4.93 -3.94
C TYR A 442 12.34 -5.61 -4.83
N GLN A 443 12.47 -5.51 -6.14
CA GLN A 443 11.44 -6.02 -7.05
C GLN A 443 11.99 -6.48 -8.37
N ALA A 444 11.36 -7.49 -8.93
CA ALA A 444 11.55 -7.90 -10.30
C ALA A 444 10.19 -8.19 -10.93
N TYR A 445 9.98 -7.69 -12.14
CA TYR A 445 8.77 -7.94 -12.93
C TYR A 445 9.13 -8.66 -14.22
N TRP A 446 8.32 -9.63 -14.61
CA TRP A 446 8.45 -10.36 -15.88
C TRP A 446 7.07 -10.86 -16.33
N SER A 447 6.96 -11.48 -17.51
CA SER A 447 5.70 -12.00 -18.02
C SER A 447 5.76 -13.47 -18.47
N ASP A 448 6.97 -14.01 -18.69
CA ASP A 448 7.16 -15.40 -19.09
C ASP A 448 7.35 -16.30 -17.86
N PRO A 449 6.45 -17.29 -17.61
CA PRO A 449 6.60 -18.24 -16.50
C PRO A 449 7.94 -18.98 -16.49
N GLY A 450 8.56 -19.19 -17.66
CA GLY A 450 9.88 -19.83 -17.77
C GLY A 450 11.01 -19.04 -17.11
N GLN A 451 10.79 -17.75 -16.82
CA GLN A 451 11.75 -16.87 -16.17
C GLN A 451 11.59 -16.80 -14.63
N ASP A 452 10.59 -17.47 -14.05
CA ASP A 452 10.31 -17.43 -12.61
C ASP A 452 11.56 -17.75 -11.79
N THR A 453 12.20 -18.89 -12.04
CA THR A 453 13.37 -19.36 -11.27
C THR A 453 14.53 -18.37 -11.31
N ALA A 454 14.83 -17.79 -12.48
CA ALA A 454 15.95 -16.86 -12.63
C ALA A 454 15.69 -15.54 -11.89
N ASN A 455 14.49 -14.99 -12.01
CA ASN A 455 14.12 -13.71 -11.37
C ASN A 455 14.05 -13.84 -9.84
N ILE A 456 13.39 -14.88 -9.34
CA ILE A 456 13.29 -15.16 -7.90
C ILE A 456 14.67 -15.39 -7.30
N LYS A 457 15.52 -16.20 -7.98
CA LYS A 457 16.88 -16.45 -7.51
C LYS A 457 17.72 -15.18 -7.44
N TRP A 458 17.66 -14.32 -8.47
CA TRP A 458 18.40 -13.07 -8.47
C TRP A 458 18.00 -12.17 -7.29
N LEU A 459 16.70 -12.06 -7.03
CA LEU A 459 16.19 -11.23 -5.94
C LEU A 459 16.60 -11.78 -4.57
N ARG A 460 16.50 -13.10 -4.38
CA ARG A 460 16.97 -13.80 -3.17
C ARG A 460 18.46 -13.62 -2.94
N ASP A 461 19.29 -13.85 -3.97
CA ASP A 461 20.74 -13.71 -3.90
C ASP A 461 21.12 -12.28 -3.45
N MET A 462 20.53 -11.26 -4.07
CA MET A 462 20.81 -9.88 -3.75
C MET A 462 20.38 -9.52 -2.33
N TYR A 463 19.17 -9.89 -1.94
CA TYR A 463 18.62 -9.56 -0.61
C TYR A 463 19.43 -10.21 0.52
N GLN A 464 19.76 -11.49 0.37
CA GLN A 464 20.61 -12.20 1.33
C GLN A 464 22.02 -11.62 1.44
N ASP A 465 22.57 -11.14 0.35
CA ASP A 465 23.90 -10.56 0.31
C ASP A 465 23.94 -9.16 0.95
N VAL A 466 22.93 -8.32 0.65
CA VAL A 466 22.76 -7.02 1.32
C VAL A 466 22.65 -7.17 2.83
N TYR A 467 21.91 -8.16 3.31
CA TYR A 467 21.70 -8.41 4.74
C TYR A 467 22.54 -9.57 5.31
N ALA A 468 23.67 -9.89 4.67
CA ALA A 468 24.51 -11.03 5.09
C ALA A 468 24.96 -10.94 6.56
N ALA A 469 25.26 -9.74 7.06
CA ALA A 469 25.67 -9.50 8.43
C ALA A 469 24.58 -9.77 9.48
N THR A 470 23.31 -9.80 9.06
CA THR A 470 22.12 -10.01 9.92
C THR A 470 21.37 -11.29 9.60
N GLY A 471 22.03 -12.27 8.96
CA GLY A 471 21.44 -13.58 8.65
C GLY A 471 20.58 -13.59 7.40
N GLY A 472 20.76 -12.63 6.49
CA GLY A 472 20.09 -12.56 5.17
C GLY A 472 18.78 -11.77 5.18
N VAL A 473 18.42 -11.12 6.29
CA VAL A 473 17.18 -10.32 6.44
C VAL A 473 17.46 -9.04 7.24
N PRO A 474 16.67 -7.96 7.08
CA PRO A 474 16.88 -6.67 7.74
C PRO A 474 16.39 -6.69 9.20
N VAL A 475 17.10 -7.41 10.09
CA VAL A 475 16.79 -7.44 11.52
C VAL A 475 16.80 -6.02 12.09
N SER A 476 15.84 -5.72 12.98
CA SER A 476 15.77 -4.42 13.64
C SER A 476 17.03 -4.17 14.49
N ASN A 477 17.77 -3.11 14.16
CA ASN A 477 19.00 -2.68 14.80
C ASN A 477 19.20 -1.16 14.62
N GLU A 478 20.40 -0.64 14.78
CA GLU A 478 20.68 0.79 14.61
C GLU A 478 20.54 1.30 13.15
N VAL A 479 20.60 0.41 12.16
CA VAL A 479 20.59 0.75 10.73
C VAL A 479 19.29 0.29 10.05
N THR A 480 18.87 -0.95 10.28
CA THR A 480 17.69 -1.57 9.67
C THR A 480 16.54 -1.69 10.66
N ASP A 481 15.30 -1.73 10.15
CA ASP A 481 14.08 -1.75 10.96
C ASP A 481 13.02 -2.73 10.42
N GLY A 482 13.43 -3.93 10.05
CA GLY A 482 12.50 -4.94 9.56
C GLY A 482 11.90 -4.63 8.19
N CYS A 483 10.69 -5.13 7.96
CA CYS A 483 10.01 -5.19 6.66
C CYS A 483 8.61 -4.57 6.70
N TYR A 484 8.03 -4.29 5.52
CA TYR A 484 6.68 -3.77 5.35
C TYR A 484 5.70 -4.90 5.03
N ILE A 485 4.67 -5.10 5.86
CA ILE A 485 3.74 -6.24 5.72
C ILE A 485 2.95 -6.22 4.40
N ASN A 486 2.68 -5.06 3.80
CA ASN A 486 2.04 -4.99 2.48
C ASN A 486 3.00 -5.38 1.34
N TYR A 487 4.29 -5.50 1.61
CA TYR A 487 5.27 -6.10 0.70
C TYR A 487 5.66 -7.48 1.25
N ALA A 488 4.64 -8.36 1.29
CA ALA A 488 4.77 -9.69 1.84
C ALA A 488 5.85 -10.50 1.11
N ASP A 489 6.63 -11.27 1.88
CA ASP A 489 7.72 -12.11 1.41
C ASP A 489 7.73 -13.42 2.22
N ILE A 490 7.23 -14.50 1.63
CA ILE A 490 7.11 -15.80 2.30
C ILE A 490 8.46 -16.43 2.62
N ASP A 491 9.54 -16.01 1.97
CA ASP A 491 10.90 -16.50 2.24
C ASP A 491 11.34 -16.21 3.68
N LEU A 492 10.80 -15.15 4.31
CA LEU A 492 11.10 -14.82 5.70
C LEU A 492 10.67 -15.91 6.69
N ASN A 493 9.77 -16.81 6.29
CA ASN A 493 9.33 -17.96 7.09
C ASN A 493 10.34 -19.12 7.05
N SER A 494 11.22 -19.14 6.07
CA SER A 494 12.14 -20.26 5.81
C SER A 494 13.49 -20.06 6.47
N PRO A 495 14.03 -21.03 7.22
CA PRO A 495 15.39 -20.96 7.76
C PRO A 495 16.48 -20.98 6.68
N GLU A 496 16.15 -21.33 5.45
CA GLU A 496 17.06 -21.21 4.30
C GLU A 496 17.35 -19.74 3.97
N PHE A 497 16.33 -18.89 4.03
CA PHE A 497 16.43 -17.48 3.64
C PHE A 497 16.51 -16.53 4.84
N ASN A 498 15.93 -16.88 5.97
CA ASN A 498 16.05 -16.15 7.23
C ASN A 498 16.88 -16.96 8.23
N ARG A 499 18.18 -16.71 8.26
CA ARG A 499 19.14 -17.36 9.18
C ARG A 499 19.38 -16.55 10.45
N SER A 500 18.62 -15.47 10.64
CA SER A 500 18.68 -14.67 11.86
C SER A 500 17.95 -15.34 13.02
N SER A 501 18.08 -14.78 14.23
CA SER A 501 17.28 -15.16 15.40
C SER A 501 15.89 -14.51 15.40
N SER A 502 15.63 -13.50 14.54
CA SER A 502 14.34 -12.80 14.46
C SER A 502 13.39 -13.56 13.53
N PRO A 503 12.27 -14.07 14.05
CA PRO A 503 11.27 -14.72 13.22
C PRO A 503 10.56 -13.69 12.31
N TRP A 504 9.89 -14.15 11.23
CA TRP A 504 9.26 -13.29 10.23
C TRP A 504 8.29 -12.25 10.82
N TRP A 505 7.57 -12.60 11.87
CA TRP A 505 6.60 -11.69 12.51
C TRP A 505 7.28 -10.53 13.27
N GLU A 506 8.48 -10.76 13.81
CA GLU A 506 9.25 -9.70 14.44
C GLU A 506 9.75 -8.68 13.40
N LEU A 507 10.12 -9.15 12.20
CA LEU A 507 10.53 -8.28 11.09
C LEU A 507 9.40 -7.35 10.61
N TYR A 508 8.13 -7.78 10.72
CA TYR A 508 6.98 -6.97 10.33
C TYR A 508 6.36 -6.17 11.47
N PHE A 509 6.29 -6.73 12.67
CA PHE A 509 5.47 -6.18 13.75
C PHE A 509 6.29 -5.80 15.00
N GLY A 510 7.56 -6.15 15.07
CA GLY A 510 8.43 -5.86 16.22
C GLY A 510 7.76 -6.23 17.55
N ALA A 511 7.86 -5.31 18.52
CA ALA A 511 7.28 -5.47 19.85
C ALA A 511 5.73 -5.49 19.88
N ASN A 512 5.06 -5.16 18.77
CA ASN A 512 3.60 -5.15 18.68
C ASN A 512 2.99 -6.55 18.48
N TYR A 513 3.79 -7.57 18.10
CA TYR A 513 3.27 -8.89 17.76
C TYR A 513 2.52 -9.59 18.90
N PRO A 514 2.95 -9.58 20.17
CA PRO A 514 2.19 -10.19 21.27
C PRO A 514 0.79 -9.58 21.45
N ARG A 515 0.65 -8.27 21.24
CA ARG A 515 -0.66 -7.60 21.30
C ARG A 515 -1.55 -7.99 20.12
N LEU A 516 -0.98 -8.17 18.91
CA LEU A 516 -1.70 -8.72 17.76
C LEU A 516 -2.19 -10.14 18.03
N GLN A 517 -1.39 -10.99 18.67
CA GLN A 517 -1.81 -12.34 19.08
C GLN A 517 -2.97 -12.32 20.07
N GLN A 518 -2.99 -11.39 21.03
CA GLN A 518 -4.12 -11.22 21.94
C GLN A 518 -5.40 -10.80 21.20
N ALA A 519 -5.30 -9.87 20.24
CA ALA A 519 -6.41 -9.50 19.37
C ALA A 519 -6.89 -10.70 18.54
N LYS A 520 -5.96 -11.49 17.99
CA LYS A 520 -6.27 -12.73 17.26
C LYS A 520 -7.04 -13.72 18.12
N ALA A 521 -6.58 -14.00 19.33
CA ALA A 521 -7.23 -14.93 20.26
C ALA A 521 -8.65 -14.48 20.65
N ARG A 522 -8.90 -13.17 20.68
CA ARG A 522 -10.20 -12.63 21.00
C ARG A 522 -11.17 -12.65 19.82
N TRP A 523 -10.71 -12.25 18.62
CA TRP A 523 -11.57 -11.96 17.48
C TRP A 523 -11.64 -13.06 16.44
N ASP A 524 -10.67 -13.95 16.44
CA ASP A 524 -10.65 -15.16 15.60
C ASP A 524 -10.06 -16.36 16.38
N PRO A 525 -10.68 -16.75 17.51
CA PRO A 525 -10.17 -17.81 18.39
C PRO A 525 -10.09 -19.19 17.70
N LEU A 526 -10.81 -19.38 16.61
CA LEU A 526 -10.85 -20.62 15.83
C LEU A 526 -9.84 -20.61 14.67
N ASN A 527 -9.08 -19.51 14.51
CA ASN A 527 -8.11 -19.33 13.43
C ASN A 527 -8.70 -19.57 12.03
N ILE A 528 -9.91 -19.03 11.80
CA ILE A 528 -10.62 -19.11 10.51
C ILE A 528 -9.88 -18.29 9.45
N PHE A 529 -9.45 -17.07 9.83
CA PHE A 529 -8.78 -16.14 8.93
C PHE A 529 -7.26 -16.29 9.03
N ARG A 530 -6.69 -17.08 8.13
CA ARG A 530 -5.27 -17.41 8.15
C ARG A 530 -4.66 -17.52 6.75
N HIS A 531 -3.39 -17.22 6.66
CA HIS A 531 -2.51 -17.40 5.50
C HIS A 531 -1.06 -17.56 5.95
N GLY A 532 -0.11 -17.70 5.04
CA GLY A 532 1.29 -17.99 5.36
C GLY A 532 1.97 -17.03 6.34
N GLN A 533 1.54 -15.76 6.38
CA GLN A 533 2.03 -14.73 7.29
C GLN A 533 0.91 -14.01 8.05
N SER A 534 -0.21 -14.65 8.27
CA SER A 534 -1.24 -14.12 9.17
C SER A 534 -0.77 -14.18 10.63
N VAL A 535 -1.31 -13.28 11.46
CA VAL A 535 -1.06 -13.32 12.91
C VAL A 535 -1.53 -14.66 13.49
N ARG A 536 -0.66 -15.32 14.25
CA ARG A 536 -0.90 -16.62 14.86
C ARG A 536 -1.59 -16.48 16.22
N LEU A 537 -2.30 -17.51 16.65
CA LEU A 537 -2.78 -17.61 18.01
C LEU A 537 -1.60 -17.64 19.01
N PRO A 538 -1.79 -17.17 20.26
CA PRO A 538 -0.75 -17.29 21.29
C PRO A 538 -0.33 -18.76 21.49
N GLY A 539 0.96 -19.02 21.51
CA GLY A 539 1.52 -20.37 21.73
C GLY A 539 1.49 -21.32 20.52
N SER A 540 1.12 -20.83 19.31
CA SER A 540 1.13 -21.63 18.07
C SER A 540 2.31 -21.33 17.18
#